data_eb30bc87edd7a77d704bb0b944bcecb5
#
_entry.id   eb30bc87edd7a77d704bb0b944bcecb5
#
_cell.length_a   1.000
_cell.length_b   1.000
_cell.length_c   1.000
_cell.angle_alpha   90.00
_cell.angle_beta   90.00
_cell.angle_gamma   90.00
#
_symmetry.space_group_name_H-M   'P 1'
#
loop_
_entity.id
_entity.type
_entity.pdbx_description
1 polymer ?
#
loop_
_entity_poly.entity_id
_entity_poly.type
_entity_poly.pdbx_seq_one_letter_code
_entity_poly.pdbx_strand_id
1 'polypeptide(L)'
;MTLIEPIYLAVAGADNRPILDDYLAQMQPHFEALAAGRNEEAAQIFIDVWGGDTRWEDLPTPAQAGLSQQISVVDAFKPGDETGREEQETLALLDNISMPVTVIYGEKTMPVLKHVVEGLKARLPHAEVVEVESASHMVPLTHSKEVAKHLQATWAR
;
A
#
# COMPACT_ATOMS: atom_id res chain seq x y z
N MET A 1 -15.04 -2.73 9.18
CA MET A 1 -14.11 -2.94 8.04
C MET A 1 -12.68 -2.80 8.52
N THR A 2 -11.74 -3.62 8.06
CA THR A 2 -10.31 -3.45 8.36
C THR A 2 -9.54 -3.23 7.06
N LEU A 3 -8.70 -2.21 7.05
CA LEU A 3 -7.76 -1.90 5.97
C LEU A 3 -6.35 -2.15 6.52
N ILE A 4 -5.54 -2.92 5.81
CA ILE A 4 -4.16 -3.23 6.21
C ILE A 4 -3.27 -2.75 5.07
N GLU A 5 -2.36 -1.81 5.38
CA GLU A 5 -1.47 -1.21 4.40
C GLU A 5 -2.21 -0.73 3.13
N PRO A 6 -3.24 0.11 3.25
CA PRO A 6 -4.11 0.46 2.13
C PRO A 6 -3.38 1.31 1.08
N ILE A 7 -3.10 0.74 -0.08
CA ILE A 7 -2.52 1.47 -1.22
C ILE A 7 -3.67 2.21 -1.95
N TYR A 8 -4.17 3.29 -1.35
CA TYR A 8 -5.23 4.11 -1.94
C TYR A 8 -4.66 5.46 -2.39
N LEU A 9 -3.90 5.42 -3.47
CA LEU A 9 -3.10 6.54 -3.97
C LEU A 9 -3.93 7.76 -4.37
N ALA A 10 -5.24 7.61 -4.63
CA ALA A 10 -6.17 8.70 -4.85
C ALA A 10 -6.13 9.74 -3.72
N VAL A 11 -5.94 9.31 -2.46
CA VAL A 11 -5.78 10.22 -1.31
C VAL A 11 -4.52 11.06 -1.46
N ALA A 12 -3.39 10.44 -1.78
CA ALA A 12 -2.13 11.16 -1.96
C ALA A 12 -2.20 12.11 -3.17
N GLY A 13 -2.84 11.69 -4.26
CA GLY A 13 -3.06 12.53 -5.43
C GLY A 13 -3.87 13.78 -5.13
N ALA A 14 -4.90 13.67 -4.29
CA ALA A 14 -5.76 14.79 -3.91
C ALA A 14 -5.14 15.72 -2.87
N ASP A 15 -4.43 15.17 -1.88
CA ASP A 15 -3.99 15.92 -0.70
C ASP A 15 -2.54 16.38 -0.78
N ASN A 16 -1.66 15.63 -1.45
CA ASN A 16 -0.23 15.91 -1.54
C ASN A 16 0.37 15.34 -2.83
N ARG A 17 0.08 15.98 -3.93
CA ARG A 17 0.59 15.57 -5.25
C ARG A 17 2.11 15.35 -5.29
N PRO A 18 2.96 16.18 -4.68
CA PRO A 18 4.40 15.94 -4.67
C PRO A 18 4.81 14.59 -4.08
N ILE A 19 4.19 14.12 -3.00
CA ILE A 19 4.52 12.81 -2.42
C ILE A 19 4.12 11.64 -3.32
N LEU A 20 3.02 11.82 -4.07
CA LEU A 20 2.62 10.85 -5.09
C LEU A 20 3.61 10.85 -6.26
N ASP A 21 4.02 12.02 -6.74
CA ASP A 21 4.98 12.14 -7.85
C ASP A 21 6.34 11.53 -7.47
N ASP A 22 6.81 11.74 -6.24
CA ASP A 22 8.04 11.11 -5.73
C ASP A 22 7.91 9.57 -5.69
N TYR A 23 6.76 9.06 -5.25
CA TYR A 23 6.49 7.61 -5.28
C TYR A 23 6.47 7.07 -6.70
N LEU A 24 5.78 7.73 -7.62
CA LEU A 24 5.69 7.32 -9.02
C LEU A 24 7.07 7.33 -9.71
N ALA A 25 7.90 8.32 -9.40
CA ALA A 25 9.28 8.38 -9.90
C ALA A 25 10.11 7.19 -9.40
N GLN A 26 9.96 6.77 -8.13
CA GLN A 26 10.62 5.58 -7.59
C GLN A 26 10.13 4.29 -8.25
N MET A 27 8.84 4.20 -8.60
CA MET A 27 8.24 3.03 -9.23
C MET A 27 8.37 3.00 -10.77
N GLN A 28 8.79 4.10 -11.39
CA GLN A 28 8.91 4.18 -12.85
C GLN A 28 9.75 3.03 -13.45
N PRO A 29 10.96 2.68 -12.92
CA PRO A 29 11.74 1.56 -13.44
C PRO A 29 10.99 0.20 -13.35
N HIS A 30 10.20 -0.02 -12.30
CA HIS A 30 9.36 -1.20 -12.15
C HIS A 30 8.33 -1.30 -13.30
N PHE A 31 7.62 -0.21 -13.58
CA PHE A 31 6.63 -0.20 -14.66
C PHE A 31 7.26 -0.38 -16.05
N GLU A 32 8.45 0.18 -16.27
CA GLU A 32 9.20 -0.01 -17.52
C GLU A 32 9.67 -1.47 -17.68
N ALA A 33 10.11 -2.11 -16.61
CA ALA A 33 10.48 -3.53 -16.62
C ALA A 33 9.27 -4.42 -16.92
N LEU A 34 8.11 -4.16 -16.30
CA LEU A 34 6.85 -4.87 -16.59
C LEU A 34 6.43 -4.71 -18.05
N ALA A 35 6.41 -3.49 -18.57
CA ALA A 35 6.04 -3.21 -19.96
C ALA A 35 6.95 -3.93 -20.97
N ALA A 36 8.21 -4.19 -20.59
CA ALA A 36 9.18 -4.93 -21.39
C ALA A 36 9.15 -6.45 -21.15
N GLY A 37 8.26 -6.96 -20.29
CA GLY A 37 8.15 -8.39 -19.94
C GLY A 37 9.28 -8.91 -19.04
N ARG A 38 10.07 -8.02 -18.41
CA ARG A 38 11.17 -8.36 -17.50
C ARG A 38 10.64 -8.48 -16.06
N ASN A 39 9.83 -9.51 -15.83
CA ASN A 39 9.08 -9.69 -14.58
C ASN A 39 9.97 -9.87 -13.34
N GLU A 40 11.11 -10.55 -13.46
CA GLU A 40 12.04 -10.73 -12.34
C GLU A 40 12.66 -9.41 -11.92
N GLU A 41 13.11 -8.59 -12.89
CA GLU A 41 13.64 -7.25 -12.64
C GLU A 41 12.56 -6.35 -12.00
N ALA A 42 11.33 -6.40 -12.50
CA ALA A 42 10.23 -5.67 -11.92
C ALA A 42 9.93 -6.09 -10.47
N ALA A 43 9.98 -7.40 -10.18
CA ALA A 43 9.78 -7.92 -8.82
C ALA A 43 10.91 -7.49 -7.88
N GLN A 44 12.15 -7.49 -8.34
CA GLN A 44 13.30 -7.00 -7.58
C GLN A 44 13.13 -5.53 -7.22
N ILE A 45 12.83 -4.67 -8.20
CA ILE A 45 12.61 -3.23 -7.98
C ILE A 45 11.45 -3.00 -6.99
N PHE A 46 10.38 -3.77 -7.13
CA PHE A 46 9.25 -3.70 -6.20
C PHE A 46 9.67 -4.02 -4.75
N ILE A 47 10.46 -5.06 -4.54
CA ILE A 47 10.98 -5.40 -3.20
C ILE A 47 11.92 -4.32 -2.68
N ASP A 48 12.76 -3.73 -3.51
CA ASP A 48 13.67 -2.65 -3.10
C ASP A 48 12.90 -1.40 -2.64
N VAL A 49 11.70 -1.17 -3.19
CA VAL A 49 10.84 -0.02 -2.82
C VAL A 49 9.91 -0.35 -1.65
N TRP A 50 9.26 -1.51 -1.65
CA TRP A 50 8.21 -1.86 -0.69
C TRP A 50 8.62 -2.84 0.40
N GLY A 51 9.72 -3.55 0.22
CA GLY A 51 10.17 -4.63 1.10
C GLY A 51 10.67 -4.19 2.48
N GLY A 52 10.88 -2.89 2.70
CA GLY A 52 11.46 -2.37 3.94
C GLY A 52 12.88 -2.88 4.13
N ASP A 53 13.12 -3.67 5.19
CA ASP A 53 14.43 -4.26 5.47
C ASP A 53 14.69 -5.56 4.67
N THR A 54 13.71 -6.02 3.87
CA THR A 54 13.85 -7.24 3.04
C THR A 54 14.58 -6.91 1.75
N ARG A 55 15.63 -7.66 1.43
CA ARG A 55 16.37 -7.52 0.18
C ARG A 55 16.02 -8.66 -0.77
N TRP A 56 16.02 -8.39 -2.07
CA TRP A 56 15.71 -9.40 -3.08
C TRP A 56 16.60 -10.64 -2.96
N GLU A 57 17.91 -10.45 -2.77
CA GLU A 57 18.88 -11.52 -2.65
C GLU A 57 18.74 -12.39 -1.40
N ASP A 58 18.05 -11.90 -0.37
CA ASP A 58 17.79 -12.64 0.87
C ASP A 58 16.56 -13.55 0.76
N LEU A 59 15.77 -13.37 -0.31
CA LEU A 59 14.59 -14.19 -0.55
C LEU A 59 14.97 -15.58 -1.09
N PRO A 60 14.34 -16.66 -0.59
CA PRO A 60 14.50 -17.98 -1.18
C PRO A 60 14.09 -18.00 -2.66
N THR A 61 14.82 -18.75 -3.50
CA THR A 61 14.53 -18.88 -4.94
C THR A 61 13.06 -19.15 -5.27
N PRO A 62 12.33 -20.04 -4.54
CA PRO A 62 10.89 -20.22 -4.78
C PRO A 62 10.05 -18.98 -4.53
N ALA A 63 10.42 -18.14 -3.56
CA ALA A 63 9.73 -16.90 -3.29
C ALA A 63 9.99 -15.86 -4.38
N GLN A 64 11.24 -15.73 -4.84
CA GLN A 64 11.60 -14.87 -5.98
C GLN A 64 10.81 -15.27 -7.24
N ALA A 65 10.75 -16.57 -7.55
CA ALA A 65 9.99 -17.09 -8.69
C ALA A 65 8.48 -16.80 -8.55
N GLY A 66 7.91 -16.99 -7.36
CA GLY A 66 6.50 -16.70 -7.07
C GLY A 66 6.18 -15.23 -7.24
N LEU A 67 7.01 -14.34 -6.70
CA LEU A 67 6.87 -12.89 -6.86
C LEU A 67 6.95 -12.47 -8.33
N SER A 68 7.95 -12.98 -9.07
CA SER A 68 8.13 -12.68 -10.50
C SER A 68 6.91 -13.11 -11.34
N GLN A 69 6.26 -14.22 -11.00
CA GLN A 69 5.05 -14.67 -11.69
C GLN A 69 3.82 -13.81 -11.40
N GLN A 70 3.74 -13.22 -10.22
CA GLN A 70 2.56 -12.47 -9.76
C GLN A 70 2.75 -10.95 -9.87
N ILE A 71 3.92 -10.48 -10.21
CA ILE A 71 4.29 -9.06 -10.13
C ILE A 71 3.40 -8.15 -10.99
N SER A 72 2.85 -8.67 -12.08
CA SER A 72 1.94 -7.91 -12.94
C SER A 72 0.66 -7.42 -12.23
N VAL A 73 0.29 -8.02 -11.08
CA VAL A 73 -0.84 -7.55 -10.28
C VAL A 73 -0.61 -6.13 -9.76
N VAL A 74 0.64 -5.75 -9.53
CA VAL A 74 1.01 -4.41 -9.04
C VAL A 74 0.66 -3.33 -10.08
N ASP A 75 0.68 -3.67 -11.37
CA ASP A 75 0.31 -2.73 -12.44
C ASP A 75 -1.16 -2.26 -12.34
N ALA A 76 -2.03 -3.09 -11.76
CA ALA A 76 -3.43 -2.73 -11.54
C ALA A 76 -3.64 -1.62 -10.50
N PHE A 77 -2.61 -1.29 -9.71
CA PHE A 77 -2.63 -0.24 -8.70
C PHE A 77 -1.97 1.06 -9.17
N LYS A 78 -1.69 1.20 -10.47
CA LYS A 78 -1.28 2.49 -11.01
C LYS A 78 -2.39 3.52 -10.76
N PRO A 79 -2.05 4.74 -10.35
CA PRO A 79 -3.00 5.83 -10.36
C PRO A 79 -3.66 5.95 -11.72
N GLY A 80 -4.95 6.28 -11.73
CA GLY A 80 -5.72 6.49 -12.96
C GLY A 80 -5.17 7.60 -13.86
N ASP A 81 -5.99 8.05 -14.78
CA ASP A 81 -5.57 9.02 -15.78
C ASP A 81 -5.04 10.35 -15.16
N GLU A 82 -4.36 11.15 -15.98
CA GLU A 82 -3.77 12.44 -15.58
C GLU A 82 -4.83 13.49 -15.16
N THR A 83 -6.12 13.21 -15.35
CA THR A 83 -7.20 14.16 -15.06
C THR A 83 -7.59 14.20 -13.59
N GLY A 84 -7.21 13.17 -12.82
CA GLY A 84 -7.58 13.03 -11.41
C GLY A 84 -9.09 12.89 -11.16
N ARG A 85 -9.88 12.68 -12.22
CA ARG A 85 -11.34 12.58 -12.11
C ARG A 85 -11.75 11.28 -11.44
N GLU A 86 -11.12 10.19 -11.82
CA GLU A 86 -11.38 8.87 -11.25
C GLU A 86 -11.04 8.84 -9.76
N GLU A 87 -9.95 9.50 -9.36
CA GLU A 87 -9.57 9.68 -7.97
C GLU A 87 -10.63 10.46 -7.17
N GLN A 88 -11.13 11.57 -7.71
CA GLN A 88 -12.15 12.38 -7.03
C GLN A 88 -13.47 11.63 -6.86
N GLU A 89 -13.94 10.93 -7.90
CA GLU A 89 -15.14 10.11 -7.84
C GLU A 89 -15.01 8.99 -6.81
N THR A 90 -13.85 8.36 -6.74
CA THR A 90 -13.57 7.28 -5.78
C THR A 90 -13.48 7.81 -4.34
N LEU A 91 -12.86 8.97 -4.13
CA LEU A 91 -12.78 9.60 -2.80
C LEU A 91 -14.14 9.97 -2.23
N ALA A 92 -15.07 10.43 -3.08
CA ALA A 92 -16.44 10.75 -2.66
C ALA A 92 -17.21 9.51 -2.12
N LEU A 93 -16.79 8.29 -2.49
CA LEU A 93 -17.39 7.07 -1.94
C LEU A 93 -17.05 6.85 -0.47
N LEU A 94 -15.96 7.42 0.04
CA LEU A 94 -15.58 7.30 1.45
C LEU A 94 -16.64 7.90 2.38
N ASP A 95 -17.37 8.94 1.95
CA ASP A 95 -18.42 9.58 2.72
C ASP A 95 -19.60 8.64 3.04
N ASN A 96 -19.75 7.56 2.28
CA ASN A 96 -20.77 6.54 2.50
C ASN A 96 -20.37 5.48 3.53
N ILE A 97 -19.13 5.50 4.02
CA ILE A 97 -18.63 4.51 4.99
C ILE A 97 -19.04 4.95 6.40
N SER A 98 -20.08 4.33 6.92
CA SER A 98 -20.59 4.58 8.30
C SER A 98 -20.26 3.46 9.29
N MET A 99 -19.78 2.30 8.80
CA MET A 99 -19.41 1.17 9.65
C MET A 99 -18.09 1.45 10.39
N PRO A 100 -17.82 0.77 11.53
CA PRO A 100 -16.53 0.84 12.19
C PRO A 100 -15.38 0.46 11.23
N VAL A 101 -14.35 1.30 11.20
CA VAL A 101 -13.14 1.11 10.37
C VAL A 101 -11.92 1.05 11.26
N THR A 102 -11.03 0.11 10.97
CA THR A 102 -9.68 0.06 11.54
C THR A 102 -8.67 0.07 10.40
N VAL A 103 -7.71 0.98 10.45
CA VAL A 103 -6.59 1.08 9.51
C VAL A 103 -5.34 0.63 10.24
N ILE A 104 -4.65 -0.39 9.72
CA ILE A 104 -3.42 -0.95 10.29
C ILE A 104 -2.29 -0.70 9.31
N TYR A 105 -1.18 -0.15 9.79
CA TYR A 105 0.01 0.08 8.95
C TYR A 105 1.30 -0.08 9.77
N GLY A 106 2.41 -0.30 9.08
CA GLY A 106 3.72 -0.43 9.73
C GLY A 106 4.41 0.92 9.95
N GLU A 107 5.10 1.07 11.07
CA GLU A 107 5.89 2.27 11.40
C GLU A 107 6.91 2.63 10.29
N LYS A 108 7.51 1.60 9.66
CA LYS A 108 8.52 1.75 8.60
C LYS A 108 7.95 1.68 7.19
N THR A 109 6.62 1.81 7.04
CA THR A 109 6.01 1.83 5.71
C THR A 109 6.42 3.07 4.91
N MET A 110 6.14 3.06 3.60
CA MET A 110 6.52 4.15 2.71
C MET A 110 5.86 5.49 3.09
N PRO A 111 6.54 6.63 2.85
CA PRO A 111 5.98 7.96 3.11
C PRO A 111 4.63 8.20 2.43
N VAL A 112 4.46 7.76 1.18
CA VAL A 112 3.20 7.89 0.45
C VAL A 112 2.06 7.15 1.17
N LEU A 113 2.31 5.98 1.74
CA LEU A 113 1.29 5.22 2.44
C LEU A 113 0.94 5.84 3.80
N LYS A 114 1.92 6.38 4.52
CA LYS A 114 1.64 7.17 5.75
C LYS A 114 0.70 8.33 5.43
N HIS A 115 0.95 9.04 4.34
CA HIS A 115 0.09 10.14 3.90
C HIS A 115 -1.32 9.65 3.53
N VAL A 116 -1.43 8.50 2.85
CA VAL A 116 -2.72 7.85 2.57
C VAL A 116 -3.47 7.56 3.87
N VAL A 117 -2.81 7.01 4.90
CA VAL A 117 -3.42 6.73 6.20
C VAL A 117 -3.92 8.01 6.88
N GLU A 118 -3.13 9.08 6.87
CA GLU A 118 -3.52 10.39 7.41
C GLU A 118 -4.75 10.95 6.68
N GLY A 119 -4.75 10.91 5.36
CA GLY A 119 -5.86 11.38 4.54
C GLY A 119 -7.13 10.53 4.66
N LEU A 120 -7.00 9.21 4.85
CA LEU A 120 -8.11 8.34 5.20
C LEU A 120 -8.67 8.69 6.57
N LYS A 121 -7.81 8.92 7.58
CA LYS A 121 -8.25 9.34 8.92
C LYS A 121 -8.98 10.67 8.91
N ALA A 122 -8.54 11.63 8.10
CA ALA A 122 -9.21 12.91 7.95
C ALA A 122 -10.63 12.78 7.37
N ARG A 123 -10.83 11.86 6.40
CA ARG A 123 -12.11 11.59 5.76
C ARG A 123 -13.03 10.67 6.57
N LEU A 124 -12.43 9.78 7.34
CA LEU A 124 -13.11 8.80 8.19
C LEU A 124 -12.76 9.07 9.67
N PRO A 125 -13.28 10.14 10.30
CA PRO A 125 -12.88 10.53 11.64
C PRO A 125 -13.21 9.46 12.70
N HIS A 126 -14.16 8.58 12.41
CA HIS A 126 -14.52 7.43 13.24
C HIS A 126 -13.57 6.21 13.07
N ALA A 127 -12.65 6.24 12.09
CA ALA A 127 -11.68 5.16 11.91
C ALA A 127 -10.68 5.14 13.07
N GLU A 128 -10.39 3.95 13.56
CA GLU A 128 -9.25 3.68 14.43
C GLU A 128 -8.01 3.48 13.56
N VAL A 129 -6.90 4.13 13.90
CA VAL A 129 -5.62 3.98 13.20
C VAL A 129 -4.63 3.29 14.14
N VAL A 130 -4.02 2.23 13.67
CA VAL A 130 -3.06 1.40 14.40
C VAL A 130 -1.74 1.39 13.65
N GLU A 131 -0.71 1.97 14.25
CA GLU A 131 0.67 1.85 13.79
C GLU A 131 1.33 0.66 14.49
N VAL A 132 1.89 -0.27 13.70
CA VAL A 132 2.60 -1.43 14.22
C VAL A 132 4.10 -1.12 14.26
N GLU A 133 4.65 -1.09 15.48
CA GLU A 133 6.05 -0.77 15.73
C GLU A 133 6.99 -1.71 14.96
N SER A 134 8.06 -1.16 14.40
CA SER A 134 9.10 -1.87 13.65
C SER A 134 8.62 -2.63 12.40
N ALA A 135 7.34 -2.60 12.05
CA ALA A 135 6.80 -3.23 10.85
C ALA A 135 6.98 -2.33 9.60
N SER A 136 7.14 -2.97 8.44
CA SER A 136 7.07 -2.35 7.11
C SER A 136 5.78 -2.73 6.39
N HIS A 137 5.70 -2.49 5.08
CA HIS A 137 4.52 -2.83 4.26
C HIS A 137 4.06 -4.29 4.40
N MET A 138 4.96 -5.22 4.68
CA MET A 138 4.62 -6.63 4.85
C MET A 138 4.10 -6.97 6.26
N VAL A 139 3.50 -6.01 6.96
CA VAL A 139 2.99 -6.17 8.34
C VAL A 139 2.13 -7.42 8.56
N PRO A 140 1.25 -7.87 7.64
CA PRO A 140 0.46 -9.08 7.85
C PRO A 140 1.30 -10.36 7.96
N LEU A 141 2.46 -10.38 7.33
CA LEU A 141 3.37 -11.54 7.34
C LEU A 141 4.35 -11.47 8.52
N THR A 142 4.92 -10.30 8.77
CA THR A 142 5.97 -10.13 9.78
C THR A 142 5.42 -9.98 11.20
N HIS A 143 4.23 -9.38 11.35
CA HIS A 143 3.57 -9.07 12.63
C HIS A 143 2.15 -9.66 12.71
N SER A 144 1.96 -10.88 12.17
CA SER A 144 0.65 -11.52 12.03
C SER A 144 -0.15 -11.63 13.34
N LYS A 145 0.51 -11.82 14.48
CA LYS A 145 -0.16 -11.91 15.80
C LYS A 145 -0.76 -10.56 16.21
N GLU A 146 -0.03 -9.47 15.98
CA GLU A 146 -0.53 -8.12 16.28
C GLU A 146 -1.69 -7.74 15.37
N VAL A 147 -1.56 -8.02 14.08
CA VAL A 147 -2.66 -7.84 13.11
C VAL A 147 -3.90 -8.64 13.53
N ALA A 148 -3.74 -9.91 13.89
CA ALA A 148 -4.85 -10.78 14.30
C ALA A 148 -5.58 -10.22 15.54
N LYS A 149 -4.86 -9.68 16.52
CA LYS A 149 -5.42 -9.04 17.72
C LYS A 149 -6.34 -7.87 17.34
N HIS A 150 -5.88 -6.99 16.44
CA HIS A 150 -6.67 -5.84 15.99
C HIS A 150 -7.86 -6.26 15.12
N LEU A 151 -7.71 -7.29 14.27
CA LEU A 151 -8.83 -7.86 13.53
C LEU A 151 -9.93 -8.38 14.47
N GLN A 152 -9.56 -9.14 15.49
CA GLN A 152 -10.52 -9.67 16.48
C GLN A 152 -11.24 -8.54 17.21
N ALA A 153 -10.52 -7.49 17.62
CA ALA A 153 -11.11 -6.33 18.28
C ALA A 153 -12.10 -5.59 17.36
N THR A 154 -11.81 -5.48 16.08
CA THR A 154 -12.69 -4.84 15.10
C THR A 154 -13.97 -5.65 14.86
N TRP A 155 -13.87 -6.99 14.81
CA TRP A 155 -15.02 -7.86 14.59
C TRP A 155 -15.94 -8.00 15.81
N ALA A 156 -15.45 -7.68 17.00
CA ALA A 156 -16.23 -7.71 18.23
C ALA A 156 -17.09 -6.44 18.46
N ARG A 157 -16.99 -5.45 17.58
CA ARG A 157 -17.76 -4.18 17.60
C ARG A 157 -19.02 -4.27 16.75
#